data_46dac10d503920e06e45931078cb1721
#
_entry.id   46dac10d503920e06e45931078cb1721
#
_cell.length_a   1.000
_cell.length_b   1.000
_cell.length_c   1.000
_cell.angle_alpha   90.00
_cell.angle_beta   90.00
_cell.angle_gamma   90.00
#
_symmetry.space_group_name_H-M   'P 1'
#
loop_
_entity.id
_entity.type
_entity.pdbx_description
1 polymer ?
#
loop_
_entity_poly.entity_id
_entity_poly.type
_entity_poly.pdbx_seq_one_letter_code
_entity_poly.pdbx_strand_id
1 'polypeptide(L)'
;MNIKETKKNIIQAGHRAVEELIKVAKEAIVDSGDDITADRLKNAAATKKLAIFDAFEILNRIQEEQNLLDDKPKEEVKKEAFKGFAEKRSR
;
A
#
# COMPACT_ATOMS: atom_id res chain seq x y z
N MET A 1 -27.67 4.08 1.03
CA MET A 1 -26.30 3.77 1.42
C MET A 1 -25.52 5.05 1.65
N ASN A 2 -24.81 5.10 2.74
CA ASN A 2 -23.99 6.25 3.05
C ASN A 2 -22.59 6.02 2.51
N ILE A 3 -22.25 6.75 1.48
CA ILE A 3 -20.98 6.56 0.79
C ILE A 3 -19.80 6.86 1.71
N LYS A 4 -19.94 7.88 2.52
CA LYS A 4 -18.89 8.26 3.45
C LYS A 4 -18.59 7.13 4.42
N GLU A 5 -19.64 6.57 4.97
CA GLU A 5 -19.49 5.48 5.92
C GLU A 5 -18.94 4.23 5.27
N THR A 6 -19.40 3.98 4.07
CA THR A 6 -18.91 2.84 3.32
C THR A 6 -17.42 2.99 3.04
N LYS A 7 -16.99 4.18 2.70
CA LYS A 7 -15.57 4.41 2.46
C LYS A 7 -14.75 4.20 3.72
N LYS A 8 -15.29 4.63 4.86
CA LYS A 8 -14.58 4.38 6.12
C LYS A 8 -14.42 2.90 6.39
N ASN A 9 -15.45 2.15 6.09
CA ASN A 9 -15.37 0.70 6.27
C ASN A 9 -14.34 0.07 5.35
N ILE A 10 -14.28 0.56 4.12
CA ILE A 10 -13.30 0.06 3.19
C ILE A 10 -11.89 0.41 3.65
N ILE A 11 -11.72 1.61 4.17
CA ILE A 11 -10.42 2.03 4.68
C ILE A 11 -9.99 1.13 5.84
N GLN A 12 -10.92 0.80 6.73
CA GLN A 12 -10.60 -0.10 7.82
C GLN A 12 -10.18 -1.47 7.31
N ALA A 13 -10.91 -1.96 6.33
CA ALA A 13 -10.56 -3.25 5.74
C ALA A 13 -9.19 -3.18 5.08
N GLY A 14 -8.87 -2.04 4.47
CA GLY A 14 -7.57 -1.85 3.87
C GLY A 14 -6.46 -1.88 4.88
N HIS A 15 -6.66 -1.22 6.01
CA HIS A 15 -5.66 -1.26 7.08
C HIS A 15 -5.43 -2.70 7.55
N ARG A 16 -6.50 -3.45 7.66
CA ARG A 16 -6.37 -4.83 8.06
C ARG A 16 -5.59 -5.63 7.04
N ALA A 17 -5.87 -5.39 5.77
CA ALA A 17 -5.15 -6.08 4.71
C ALA A 17 -3.67 -5.76 4.75
N VAL A 18 -3.33 -4.49 5.03
CA VAL A 18 -1.94 -4.11 5.14
C VAL A 18 -1.27 -4.88 6.27
N GLU A 19 -1.95 -5.02 7.40
CA GLU A 19 -1.40 -5.78 8.52
C GLU A 19 -1.11 -7.22 8.12
N GLU A 20 -2.04 -7.81 7.38
CA GLU A 20 -1.84 -9.18 6.94
C GLU A 20 -0.68 -9.28 5.97
N LEU A 21 -0.56 -8.30 5.09
CA LEU A 21 0.56 -8.30 4.15
C LEU A 21 1.88 -8.13 4.86
N ILE A 22 1.90 -7.33 5.91
CA ILE A 22 3.11 -7.16 6.71
C ILE A 22 3.50 -8.49 7.33
N LYS A 23 2.54 -9.24 7.81
CA LYS A 23 2.82 -10.54 8.38
C LYS A 23 3.47 -11.45 7.35
N VAL A 24 2.91 -11.47 6.15
CA VAL A 24 3.47 -12.29 5.09
C VAL A 24 4.89 -11.86 4.79
N ALA A 25 5.12 -10.56 4.73
CA ALA A 25 6.44 -10.05 4.42
C ALA A 25 7.45 -10.39 5.50
N LYS A 26 7.01 -10.44 6.74
CA LYS A 26 7.90 -10.72 7.86
C LYS A 26 8.12 -12.21 8.09
N GLU A 27 7.28 -13.02 7.52
CA GLU A 27 7.35 -14.45 7.72
C GLU A 27 8.67 -14.98 7.22
N ALA A 28 9.32 -15.77 8.06
CA ALA A 28 10.58 -16.38 7.64
C ALA A 28 10.32 -17.38 6.53
N ILE A 29 11.25 -17.48 5.64
CA ILE A 29 11.16 -18.52 4.63
C ILE A 29 11.60 -19.79 5.34
N VAL A 30 10.62 -20.45 5.91
CA VAL A 30 10.90 -21.60 6.72
C VAL A 30 11.08 -22.81 5.84
N ASP A 31 12.14 -23.46 6.12
CA ASP A 31 12.42 -24.69 5.47
C ASP A 31 12.56 -25.71 6.56
N SER A 32 11.65 -26.61 6.61
CA SER A 32 11.66 -27.61 7.66
C SER A 32 12.69 -28.68 7.42
N GLY A 33 13.46 -28.51 6.40
CA GLY A 33 14.49 -29.50 6.12
C GLY A 33 15.55 -28.85 5.31
N ASP A 34 16.36 -29.65 4.76
CA ASP A 34 17.43 -29.15 3.94
C ASP A 34 17.04 -29.08 2.51
N ASP A 35 15.76 -29.22 2.27
CA ASP A 35 15.29 -29.40 0.92
C ASP A 35 14.64 -28.18 0.31
N ILE A 36 15.02 -27.04 0.76
CA ILE A 36 14.47 -25.88 0.10
C ILE A 36 15.17 -25.73 -1.24
N THR A 37 14.38 -25.83 -2.27
CA THR A 37 14.95 -25.70 -3.60
C THR A 37 15.08 -24.23 -3.94
N ALA A 38 15.93 -23.95 -4.92
CA ALA A 38 16.08 -22.59 -5.39
C ALA A 38 14.75 -22.02 -5.86
N ASP A 39 13.94 -22.86 -6.47
CA ASP A 39 12.64 -22.43 -6.96
C ASP A 39 11.72 -22.01 -5.82
N ARG A 40 11.69 -22.80 -4.76
CA ARG A 40 10.84 -22.46 -3.63
C ARG A 40 11.30 -21.21 -2.95
N LEU A 41 12.59 -21.07 -2.80
CA LEU A 41 13.13 -19.86 -2.20
C LEU A 41 12.79 -18.63 -3.04
N LYS A 42 12.93 -18.77 -4.32
CA LYS A 42 12.64 -17.70 -5.23
C LYS A 42 11.16 -17.32 -5.17
N ASN A 43 10.29 -18.32 -5.14
CA ASN A 43 8.86 -18.07 -5.06
C ASN A 43 8.48 -17.39 -3.76
N ALA A 44 9.08 -17.82 -2.66
CA ALA A 44 8.80 -17.20 -1.37
C ALA A 44 9.26 -15.75 -1.37
N ALA A 45 10.42 -15.48 -1.93
CA ALA A 45 10.92 -14.12 -2.00
C ALA A 45 10.03 -13.25 -2.87
N ALA A 46 9.57 -13.79 -3.98
CA ALA A 46 8.68 -13.05 -4.85
C ALA A 46 7.35 -12.74 -4.17
N THR A 47 6.85 -13.68 -3.40
CA THR A 47 5.61 -13.48 -2.66
C THR A 47 5.78 -12.34 -1.64
N LYS A 48 6.90 -12.32 -0.95
CA LYS A 48 7.15 -11.27 0.02
C LYS A 48 7.29 -9.91 -0.66
N LYS A 49 7.95 -9.88 -1.78
CA LYS A 49 8.09 -8.64 -2.52
C LYS A 49 6.74 -8.11 -2.94
N LEU A 50 5.87 -8.97 -3.43
CA LEU A 50 4.54 -8.56 -3.82
C LEU A 50 3.74 -8.07 -2.63
N ALA A 51 3.89 -8.73 -1.49
CA ALA A 51 3.18 -8.30 -0.30
C ALA A 51 3.60 -6.89 0.11
N ILE A 52 4.89 -6.61 0.03
CA ILE A 52 5.39 -5.29 0.39
C ILE A 52 4.87 -4.23 -0.57
N PHE A 53 4.93 -4.52 -1.86
CA PHE A 53 4.46 -3.59 -2.86
C PHE A 53 2.96 -3.34 -2.73
N ASP A 54 2.21 -4.41 -2.50
CA ASP A 54 0.77 -4.28 -2.34
C ASP A 54 0.43 -3.46 -1.09
N ALA A 55 1.19 -3.65 -0.03
CA ALA A 55 0.95 -2.88 1.19
C ALA A 55 1.14 -1.38 0.92
N PHE A 56 2.19 -1.03 0.21
CA PHE A 56 2.42 0.38 -0.13
C PHE A 56 1.30 0.92 -1.00
N GLU A 57 0.85 0.13 -1.95
CA GLU A 57 -0.22 0.55 -2.83
C GLU A 57 -1.49 0.82 -2.05
N ILE A 58 -1.82 -0.09 -1.16
CA ILE A 58 -3.03 0.06 -0.35
C ILE A 58 -2.92 1.28 0.54
N LEU A 59 -1.77 1.46 1.17
CA LEU A 59 -1.57 2.61 2.05
C LEU A 59 -1.71 3.93 1.30
N ASN A 60 -1.13 4.00 0.13
CA ASN A 60 -1.23 5.22 -0.67
C ASN A 60 -2.68 5.53 -1.00
N ARG A 61 -3.42 4.51 -1.38
CA ARG A 61 -4.81 4.73 -1.72
C ARG A 61 -5.63 5.11 -0.50
N ILE A 62 -5.34 4.48 0.64
CA ILE A 62 -6.02 4.83 1.87
C ILE A 62 -5.79 6.29 2.21
N GLN A 63 -4.56 6.73 2.07
CA GLN A 63 -4.23 8.10 2.38
C GLN A 63 -4.98 9.08 1.51
N GLU A 64 -5.07 8.76 0.23
CA GLU A 64 -5.83 9.60 -0.69
C GLU A 64 -7.29 9.70 -0.28
N GLU A 65 -7.88 8.55 0.00
CA GLU A 65 -9.28 8.53 0.36
C GLU A 65 -9.54 9.20 1.69
N GLN A 66 -8.61 9.05 2.61
CA GLN A 66 -8.75 9.66 3.92
C GLN A 66 -8.68 11.17 3.82
N ASN A 67 -7.82 11.67 2.99
CA ASN A 67 -7.75 13.12 2.76
C ASN A 67 -9.05 13.65 2.22
N LEU A 68 -9.68 12.90 1.36
CA LEU A 68 -10.97 13.29 0.83
C LEU A 68 -12.05 13.32 1.90
N LEU A 69 -12.04 12.33 2.77
CA LEU A 69 -13.02 12.25 3.83
C LEU A 69 -12.84 13.36 4.85
N ASP A 70 -11.61 13.74 5.08
CA ASP A 70 -11.30 14.77 6.07
C ASP A 70 -11.54 16.16 5.55
N ASP A 71 -12.02 16.28 4.32
CA ASP A 71 -12.31 17.59 3.75
C ASP A 71 -11.10 18.48 3.72
N LYS A 72 -9.94 17.87 3.70
CA LYS A 72 -8.75 18.67 3.56
C LYS A 72 -8.75 19.33 2.20
N PRO A 73 -8.18 20.53 2.10
CA PRO A 73 -8.14 21.18 0.80
C PRO A 73 -7.30 20.40 -0.16
N LYS A 74 -7.94 19.46 -0.75
CA LYS A 74 -7.33 18.58 -1.70
C LYS A 74 -6.66 19.35 -2.82
N GLU A 75 -7.29 20.43 -3.21
CA GLU A 75 -6.72 21.26 -4.25
C GLU A 75 -5.39 21.83 -3.87
N GLU A 76 -5.27 22.20 -2.62
CA GLU A 76 -4.03 22.76 -2.14
C GLU A 76 -2.90 21.75 -2.20
N VAL A 77 -3.19 20.56 -1.70
CA VAL A 77 -2.19 19.52 -1.72
C VAL A 77 -1.81 19.18 -3.14
N LYS A 78 -2.81 19.06 -3.99
CA LYS A 78 -2.56 18.75 -5.39
C LYS A 78 -1.79 19.86 -6.08
N LYS A 79 -2.12 21.08 -5.74
CA LYS A 79 -1.47 22.20 -6.35
C LYS A 79 0.02 22.22 -6.04
N GLU A 80 0.35 21.94 -4.83
CA GLU A 80 1.74 21.95 -4.43
C GLU A 80 2.54 20.89 -5.16
N ALA A 81 2.00 19.68 -5.18
CA ALA A 81 2.68 18.60 -5.87
C ALA A 81 2.80 18.92 -7.36
N PHE A 82 1.73 19.43 -7.91
CA PHE A 82 1.70 19.75 -9.32
C PHE A 82 2.64 20.88 -9.67
N LYS A 83 2.70 21.85 -8.79
CA LYS A 83 3.55 22.99 -9.01
C LYS A 83 5.01 22.60 -9.06
N GLY A 84 5.44 21.82 -8.10
CA GLY A 84 6.80 21.37 -8.08
C GLY A 84 7.15 20.60 -9.33
N PHE A 85 6.21 19.82 -9.77
CA PHE A 85 6.39 19.02 -10.95
C PHE A 85 6.50 19.90 -12.20
N ALA A 86 5.60 20.85 -12.29
CA ALA A 86 5.57 21.74 -13.43
C ALA A 86 6.83 22.60 -13.50
N GLU A 87 7.28 23.02 -12.35
CA GLU A 87 8.49 23.82 -12.30
C GLU A 87 9.68 23.07 -12.81
N LYS A 88 9.76 21.83 -12.44
CA LYS A 88 10.84 20.99 -12.93
C LYS A 88 10.80 20.87 -14.43
N ARG A 89 9.60 20.81 -14.96
CA ARG A 89 9.46 20.65 -16.39
C ARG A 89 9.74 21.91 -17.17
N SER A 90 9.48 23.00 -16.56
CA SER A 90 9.66 24.27 -17.27
C SER A 90 11.12 24.60 -17.47
N ARG A 91 11.97 23.81 -16.92
CA ARG A 91 13.38 24.08 -17.14
C ARG A 91 13.92 23.37 -18.37
#